data_cfcfd0814173d7c4e887ae286911b9d0
#
_entry.id   cfcfd0814173d7c4e887ae286911b9d0
#
_cell.length_a   1.000
_cell.length_b   1.000
_cell.length_c   1.000
_cell.angle_alpha   90.00
_cell.angle_beta   90.00
_cell.angle_gamma   90.00
#
_symmetry.space_group_name_H-M   'P 1'
#
loop_
_entity.id
_entity.type
_entity.pdbx_description
1 polymer ?
#
loop_
_entity_poly.entity_id
_entity_poly.type
_entity_poly.pdbx_seq_one_letter_code
_entity_poly.pdbx_strand_id
1 'polypeptide(L)'
;MAKIGRGNAYETRIKPRFDDITKWLQSGATEKQIASNLNVAYSTFNKYKAEVQEFSELLKNGREKLVVELRGALVNRAMGFHYYEETEVKELDKEINTLVTTKKERKKRYAAPDVAALNLCLKNYDKENWSNDPRADDFKREELEMKKKALEENNW
;
A
#
# COMPACT_ATOMS: atom_id res chain seq x y z
N MET A 1 28.26 -24.86 -32.37
CA MET A 1 27.61 -24.68 -31.03
C MET A 1 26.63 -23.53 -31.12
N ALA A 2 25.34 -23.82 -31.10
CA ALA A 2 24.31 -22.81 -31.16
C ALA A 2 24.34 -21.95 -29.87
N LYS A 3 24.47 -20.62 -30.01
CA LYS A 3 24.29 -19.71 -28.88
C LYS A 3 22.87 -19.90 -28.37
N ILE A 4 22.72 -20.47 -27.16
CA ILE A 4 21.47 -20.48 -26.42
C ILE A 4 21.13 -19.01 -26.21
N GLY A 5 20.14 -18.51 -26.97
CA GLY A 5 19.63 -17.15 -26.83
C GLY A 5 19.22 -16.97 -25.36
N ARG A 6 19.58 -15.82 -24.75
CA ARG A 6 19.08 -15.43 -23.43
C ARG A 6 17.57 -15.46 -23.50
N GLY A 7 16.96 -16.50 -22.92
CA GLY A 7 15.51 -16.64 -22.86
C GLY A 7 14.91 -15.35 -22.33
N ASN A 8 13.82 -14.91 -22.94
CA ASN A 8 13.08 -13.71 -22.55
C ASN A 8 12.74 -13.82 -21.05
N ALA A 9 13.43 -13.06 -20.20
CA ALA A 9 13.23 -13.11 -18.76
C ALA A 9 11.79 -12.75 -18.36
N TYR A 10 11.08 -12.03 -19.21
CA TYR A 10 9.66 -11.74 -19.02
C TYR A 10 8.81 -13.02 -19.04
N GLU A 11 8.90 -13.80 -20.10
CA GLU A 11 8.10 -15.03 -20.28
C GLU A 11 8.49 -16.15 -19.30
N THR A 12 9.76 -16.18 -18.86
CA THR A 12 10.26 -17.28 -18.02
C THR A 12 10.25 -16.98 -16.52
N ARG A 13 10.31 -15.71 -16.11
CA ARG A 13 10.47 -15.32 -14.69
C ARG A 13 9.42 -14.36 -14.18
N ILE A 14 8.87 -13.50 -15.03
CA ILE A 14 7.94 -12.45 -14.62
C ILE A 14 6.50 -12.92 -14.81
N LYS A 15 6.10 -13.20 -16.03
CA LYS A 15 4.73 -13.55 -16.40
C LYS A 15 4.14 -14.74 -15.62
N PRO A 16 4.87 -15.87 -15.44
CA PRO A 16 4.36 -17.00 -14.67
C PRO A 16 4.12 -16.70 -13.18
N ARG A 17 4.63 -15.57 -12.67
CA ARG A 17 4.56 -15.19 -11.26
C ARG A 17 3.70 -13.93 -11.01
N PHE A 18 2.77 -13.62 -11.89
CA PHE A 18 1.88 -12.48 -11.75
C PHE A 18 1.04 -12.53 -10.46
N ASP A 19 0.58 -13.71 -10.07
CA ASP A 19 -0.14 -13.90 -8.81
C ASP A 19 0.75 -13.63 -7.59
N ASP A 20 2.01 -14.09 -7.62
CA ASP A 20 2.97 -13.80 -6.56
C ASP A 20 3.28 -12.31 -6.48
N ILE A 21 3.50 -11.67 -7.64
CA ILE A 21 3.77 -10.23 -7.73
C ILE A 21 2.59 -9.44 -7.13
N THR A 22 1.36 -9.84 -7.44
CA THR A 22 0.16 -9.21 -6.88
C THR A 22 0.12 -9.34 -5.36
N LYS A 23 0.40 -10.52 -4.80
CA LYS A 23 0.48 -10.74 -3.36
C LYS A 23 1.58 -9.90 -2.71
N TRP A 24 2.76 -9.80 -3.33
CA TRP A 24 3.85 -8.98 -2.82
C TRP A 24 3.52 -7.49 -2.83
N LEU A 25 2.85 -7.01 -3.88
CA LEU A 25 2.38 -5.62 -3.95
C LEU A 25 1.37 -5.31 -2.84
N GLN A 26 0.41 -6.21 -2.60
CA GLN A 26 -0.56 -6.09 -1.52
C GLN A 26 0.11 -6.13 -0.15
N SER A 27 1.21 -6.88 0.00
CA SER A 27 2.03 -6.88 1.22
C SER A 27 2.94 -5.65 1.37
N GLY A 28 2.90 -4.70 0.43
CA GLY A 28 3.71 -3.48 0.48
C GLY A 28 5.14 -3.63 -0.06
N ALA A 29 5.44 -4.71 -0.79
CA ALA A 29 6.76 -4.88 -1.36
C ALA A 29 7.09 -3.79 -2.39
N THR A 30 8.32 -3.29 -2.32
CA THR A 30 8.86 -2.34 -3.30
C THR A 30 9.21 -3.03 -4.62
N GLU A 31 9.23 -2.27 -5.73
CA GLU A 31 9.64 -2.81 -7.04
C GLU A 31 11.03 -3.44 -7.03
N LYS A 32 11.96 -2.90 -6.23
CA LYS A 32 13.29 -3.49 -6.06
C LYS A 32 13.23 -4.87 -5.38
N GLN A 33 12.40 -5.00 -4.35
CA GLN A 33 12.19 -6.28 -3.68
C GLN A 33 11.53 -7.30 -4.60
N ILE A 34 10.52 -6.88 -5.37
CA ILE A 34 9.85 -7.74 -6.35
C ILE A 34 10.86 -8.21 -7.43
N ALA A 35 11.67 -7.30 -7.97
CA ALA A 35 12.71 -7.65 -8.94
C ALA A 35 13.71 -8.67 -8.36
N SER A 36 14.12 -8.50 -7.10
CA SER A 36 14.97 -9.45 -6.37
C SER A 36 14.30 -10.81 -6.20
N ASN A 37 13.04 -10.85 -5.78
CA ASN A 37 12.26 -12.09 -5.60
C ASN A 37 12.07 -12.86 -6.92
N LEU A 38 12.01 -12.13 -8.05
CA LEU A 38 11.94 -12.69 -9.39
C LEU A 38 13.30 -13.11 -9.94
N ASN A 39 14.36 -12.83 -9.19
CA ASN A 39 15.75 -13.03 -9.62
C ASN A 39 16.05 -12.32 -10.97
N VAL A 40 15.60 -11.08 -11.10
CA VAL A 40 15.76 -10.21 -12.26
C VAL A 40 16.46 -8.93 -11.84
N ALA A 41 17.41 -8.45 -12.65
CA ALA A 41 18.05 -7.16 -12.40
C ALA A 41 16.98 -6.03 -12.44
N TYR A 42 17.09 -5.07 -11.53
CA TYR A 42 16.11 -3.97 -11.45
C TYR A 42 16.01 -3.14 -12.74
N SER A 43 17.11 -2.98 -13.45
CA SER A 43 17.13 -2.34 -14.79
C SER A 43 16.28 -3.11 -15.81
N THR A 44 16.37 -4.46 -15.80
CA THR A 44 15.56 -5.34 -16.65
C THR A 44 14.09 -5.30 -16.26
N PHE A 45 13.80 -5.26 -14.96
CA PHE A 45 12.44 -5.07 -14.44
C PHE A 45 11.82 -3.77 -14.95
N ASN A 46 12.53 -2.65 -14.83
CA ASN A 46 12.07 -1.35 -15.31
C ASN A 46 11.89 -1.32 -16.83
N LYS A 47 12.75 -1.98 -17.58
CA LYS A 47 12.60 -2.13 -19.03
C LYS A 47 11.26 -2.80 -19.36
N TYR A 48 10.95 -3.97 -18.76
CA TYR A 48 9.70 -4.66 -19.01
C TYR A 48 8.48 -3.89 -18.49
N LYS A 49 8.60 -3.17 -17.38
CA LYS A 49 7.55 -2.27 -16.90
C LYS A 49 7.21 -1.18 -17.93
N ALA A 50 8.20 -0.67 -18.65
CA ALA A 50 7.99 0.36 -19.68
C ALA A 50 7.48 -0.23 -21.01
N GLU A 51 7.93 -1.42 -21.39
CA GLU A 51 7.66 -2.03 -22.70
C GLU A 51 6.41 -2.91 -22.71
N VAL A 52 5.99 -3.47 -21.56
CA VAL A 52 4.89 -4.44 -21.46
C VAL A 52 3.74 -3.83 -20.67
N GLN A 53 2.69 -3.44 -21.39
CA GLN A 53 1.52 -2.79 -20.81
C GLN A 53 0.84 -3.64 -19.73
N GLU A 54 0.63 -4.94 -19.99
CA GLU A 54 0.02 -5.88 -19.04
C GLU A 54 0.76 -5.90 -17.69
N PHE A 55 2.10 -5.87 -17.73
CA PHE A 55 2.92 -5.83 -16.52
C PHE A 55 2.85 -4.49 -15.81
N SER A 56 2.84 -3.38 -16.54
CA SER A 56 2.65 -2.04 -15.99
C SER A 56 1.31 -1.90 -15.29
N GLU A 57 0.24 -2.39 -15.90
CA GLU A 57 -1.12 -2.38 -15.34
C GLU A 57 -1.23 -3.26 -14.09
N LEU A 58 -0.61 -4.45 -14.09
CA LEU A 58 -0.56 -5.32 -12.91
C LEU A 58 0.08 -4.60 -11.72
N LEU A 59 1.21 -3.94 -11.94
CA LEU A 59 1.92 -3.19 -10.90
C LEU A 59 1.09 -2.02 -10.36
N LYS A 60 0.43 -1.29 -11.25
CA LYS A 60 -0.45 -0.17 -10.89
C LYS A 60 -1.65 -0.66 -10.08
N ASN A 61 -2.38 -1.65 -10.58
CA ASN A 61 -3.58 -2.18 -9.93
C ASN A 61 -3.27 -2.79 -8.57
N GLY A 62 -2.14 -3.48 -8.42
CA GLY A 62 -1.71 -4.04 -7.15
C GLY A 62 -1.43 -2.96 -6.10
N ARG A 63 -0.84 -1.83 -6.50
CA ARG A 63 -0.62 -0.68 -5.61
C ARG A 63 -1.89 0.06 -5.26
N GLU A 64 -2.80 0.24 -6.22
CA GLU A 64 -4.08 0.89 -5.97
C GLU A 64 -4.90 0.11 -4.93
N LYS A 65 -4.92 -1.23 -5.01
CA LYS A 65 -5.56 -2.07 -4.01
C LYS A 65 -4.97 -1.86 -2.62
N LEU A 66 -3.64 -1.87 -2.49
CA LEU A 66 -2.98 -1.61 -1.21
C LEU A 66 -3.36 -0.23 -0.65
N VAL A 67 -3.40 0.81 -1.49
CA VAL A 67 -3.78 2.17 -1.06
C VAL A 67 -5.23 2.20 -0.56
N VAL A 68 -6.14 1.49 -1.21
CA VAL A 68 -7.55 1.37 -0.77
C VAL A 68 -7.63 0.68 0.60
N GLU A 69 -6.89 -0.41 0.80
CA GLU A 69 -6.85 -1.12 2.09
C GLU A 69 -6.26 -0.25 3.21
N LEU A 70 -5.16 0.45 2.93
CA LEU A 70 -4.55 1.37 3.90
C LEU A 70 -5.48 2.53 4.28
N ARG A 71 -6.21 3.11 3.30
CA ARG A 71 -7.22 4.12 3.56
C ARG A 71 -8.35 3.59 4.44
N GLY A 72 -8.85 2.39 4.14
CA GLY A 72 -9.87 1.72 4.95
C GLY A 72 -9.41 1.48 6.38
N ALA A 73 -8.18 0.99 6.57
CA ALA A 73 -7.59 0.78 7.88
C ALA A 73 -7.41 2.09 8.67
N LEU A 74 -6.99 3.17 8.00
CA LEU A 74 -6.86 4.49 8.59
C LEU A 74 -8.22 5.03 9.07
N VAL A 75 -9.25 4.95 8.23
CA VAL A 75 -10.62 5.40 8.57
C VAL A 75 -11.16 4.56 9.74
N ASN A 76 -11.01 3.25 9.71
CA ASN A 76 -11.42 2.38 10.82
C ASN A 76 -10.71 2.77 12.13
N ARG A 77 -9.42 3.08 12.07
CA ARG A 77 -8.66 3.51 13.25
C ARG A 77 -9.14 4.88 13.76
N ALA A 78 -9.45 5.79 12.86
CA ALA A 78 -9.98 7.12 13.19
C ALA A 78 -11.35 7.05 13.87
N MET A 79 -12.23 6.16 13.42
CA MET A 79 -13.60 6.03 13.91
C MET A 79 -13.73 5.09 15.12
N GLY A 80 -12.72 4.27 15.37
CA GLY A 80 -12.80 3.15 16.30
C GLY A 80 -13.52 1.94 15.70
N PHE A 81 -13.17 0.76 16.15
CA PHE A 81 -13.74 -0.49 15.62
C PHE A 81 -13.76 -1.61 16.64
N HIS A 82 -14.63 -2.57 16.43
CA HIS A 82 -14.65 -3.81 17.20
C HIS A 82 -13.78 -4.87 16.52
N TYR A 83 -13.05 -5.63 17.33
CA TYR A 83 -12.29 -6.78 16.88
C TYR A 83 -12.44 -7.95 17.86
N TYR A 84 -12.04 -9.13 17.40
CA TYR A 84 -12.03 -10.32 18.24
C TYR A 84 -10.59 -10.69 18.58
N GLU A 85 -10.32 -10.84 19.88
CA GLU A 85 -9.07 -11.38 20.40
C GLU A 85 -9.26 -12.86 20.62
N GLU A 86 -8.44 -13.68 19.98
CA GLU A 86 -8.45 -15.12 20.13
C GLU A 86 -7.21 -15.54 20.91
N THR A 87 -7.43 -16.27 22.01
CA THR A 87 -6.36 -16.80 22.85
C THR A 87 -6.43 -18.31 22.82
N GLU A 88 -5.33 -18.96 22.48
CA GLU A 88 -5.18 -20.41 22.57
C GLU A 88 -4.17 -20.75 23.66
N VAL A 89 -4.59 -21.58 24.62
CA VAL A 89 -3.70 -22.19 25.61
C VAL A 89 -3.36 -23.58 25.12
N LYS A 90 -2.08 -23.87 24.98
CA LYS A 90 -1.56 -25.19 24.58
C LYS A 90 -0.78 -25.78 25.74
N GLU A 91 -1.09 -27.01 26.08
CA GLU A 91 -0.37 -27.77 27.09
C GLU A 91 0.29 -28.99 26.46
N LEU A 92 1.41 -29.40 27.03
CA LEU A 92 2.11 -30.59 26.56
C LEU A 92 1.40 -31.84 27.08
N ASP A 93 0.81 -32.59 26.18
CA ASP A 93 0.33 -33.93 26.50
C ASP A 93 1.56 -34.85 26.65
N LYS A 94 1.73 -35.34 27.87
CA LYS A 94 2.90 -36.20 28.25
C LYS A 94 2.85 -37.60 27.64
N GLU A 95 1.64 -38.09 27.29
CA GLU A 95 1.47 -39.43 26.73
C GLU A 95 1.90 -39.47 25.24
N ILE A 96 1.54 -38.42 24.47
CA ILE A 96 1.84 -38.35 23.04
C ILE A 96 2.99 -37.38 22.75
N ASN A 97 3.55 -36.74 23.76
CA ASN A 97 4.64 -35.75 23.67
C ASN A 97 4.38 -34.65 22.62
N THR A 98 3.14 -34.17 22.55
CA THR A 98 2.68 -33.18 21.60
C THR A 98 1.92 -32.05 22.28
N LEU A 99 2.04 -30.81 21.77
CA LEU A 99 1.26 -29.68 22.26
C LEU A 99 -0.20 -29.80 21.81
N VAL A 100 -1.11 -29.92 22.79
CA VAL A 100 -2.55 -29.97 22.54
C VAL A 100 -3.21 -28.70 23.02
N THR A 101 -4.11 -28.15 22.20
CA THR A 101 -4.88 -26.96 22.58
C THR A 101 -5.91 -27.35 23.63
N THR A 102 -5.72 -26.90 24.89
CA THR A 102 -6.60 -27.20 26.03
C THR A 102 -7.71 -26.16 26.17
N LYS A 103 -7.49 -24.92 25.70
CA LYS A 103 -8.48 -23.86 25.80
C LYS A 103 -8.40 -22.92 24.60
N LYS A 104 -9.57 -22.62 24.00
CA LYS A 104 -9.76 -21.54 23.06
C LYS A 104 -10.74 -20.52 23.63
N GLU A 105 -10.37 -19.27 23.65
CA GLU A 105 -11.22 -18.19 24.12
C GLU A 105 -11.26 -17.09 23.07
N ARG A 106 -12.47 -16.60 22.76
CA ARG A 106 -12.70 -15.52 21.82
C ARG A 106 -13.44 -14.40 22.52
N LYS A 107 -12.78 -13.25 22.67
CA LYS A 107 -13.33 -12.05 23.32
C LYS A 107 -13.54 -10.94 22.31
N LYS A 108 -14.74 -10.33 22.33
CA LYS A 108 -14.99 -9.11 21.58
C LYS A 108 -14.33 -7.93 22.30
N ARG A 109 -13.49 -7.19 21.59
CA ARG A 109 -12.80 -5.99 22.08
C ARG A 109 -13.22 -4.78 21.26
N TYR A 110 -13.00 -3.61 21.81
CA TYR A 110 -13.22 -2.35 21.13
C TYR A 110 -11.92 -1.54 21.12
N ALA A 111 -11.46 -1.14 19.92
CA ALA A 111 -10.39 -0.18 19.75
C ALA A 111 -11.02 1.21 19.67
N ALA A 112 -10.74 2.05 20.66
CA ALA A 112 -11.23 3.43 20.70
C ALA A 112 -10.70 4.25 19.50
N PRO A 113 -11.41 5.30 19.07
CA PRO A 113 -10.94 6.25 18.07
C PRO A 113 -9.54 6.77 18.41
N ASP A 114 -8.73 6.95 17.38
CA ASP A 114 -7.38 7.49 17.51
C ASP A 114 -7.34 8.93 16.99
N VAL A 115 -6.97 9.87 17.86
CA VAL A 115 -7.00 11.32 17.55
C VAL A 115 -6.03 11.67 16.43
N ALA A 116 -4.86 11.01 16.34
CA ALA A 116 -3.90 11.26 15.28
C ALA A 116 -4.43 10.78 13.93
N ALA A 117 -5.03 9.58 13.89
CA ALA A 117 -5.67 9.06 12.69
C ALA A 117 -6.85 9.94 12.24
N LEU A 118 -7.69 10.39 13.21
CA LEU A 118 -8.81 11.29 12.93
C LEU A 118 -8.33 12.61 12.33
N ASN A 119 -7.31 13.22 12.93
CA ASN A 119 -6.72 14.47 12.44
C ASN A 119 -6.15 14.30 11.02
N LEU A 120 -5.47 13.18 10.75
CA LEU A 120 -4.95 12.88 9.41
C LEU A 120 -6.08 12.70 8.39
N CYS A 121 -7.18 12.04 8.75
CA CYS A 121 -8.35 11.92 7.90
C CYS A 121 -8.96 13.30 7.59
N LEU A 122 -9.19 14.13 8.59
CA LEU A 122 -9.77 15.47 8.41
C LEU A 122 -8.91 16.34 7.50
N LYS A 123 -7.58 16.32 7.67
CA LYS A 123 -6.65 17.05 6.77
C LYS A 123 -6.66 16.56 5.32
N ASN A 124 -7.01 15.32 5.08
CA ASN A 124 -7.05 14.76 3.72
C ASN A 124 -8.42 14.89 3.06
N TYR A 125 -9.51 14.75 3.83
CA TYR A 125 -10.88 14.72 3.31
C TYR A 125 -11.61 16.05 3.44
N ASP A 126 -11.18 16.93 4.37
CA ASP A 126 -11.79 18.25 4.64
C ASP A 126 -10.71 19.34 4.76
N LYS A 127 -9.89 19.44 3.73
CA LYS A 127 -8.74 20.36 3.69
C LYS A 127 -9.14 21.82 3.84
N GLU A 128 -10.33 22.19 3.38
CA GLU A 128 -10.80 23.57 3.39
C GLU A 128 -11.13 24.04 4.81
N ASN A 129 -11.66 23.14 5.65
CA ASN A 129 -12.05 23.47 7.01
C ASN A 129 -11.02 22.99 8.05
N TRP A 130 -10.13 22.06 7.69
CA TRP A 130 -9.17 21.43 8.59
C TRP A 130 -7.73 21.54 8.09
N SER A 131 -7.17 22.76 8.18
CA SER A 131 -5.77 23.04 7.85
C SER A 131 -4.91 23.17 9.10
N ASN A 132 -3.59 22.87 8.97
CA ASN A 132 -2.62 23.13 10.03
C ASN A 132 -2.36 24.61 10.26
N ASP A 133 -2.44 25.38 9.19
CA ASP A 133 -2.22 26.83 9.18
C ASP A 133 -3.17 27.48 8.15
N PRO A 134 -4.40 27.80 8.56
CA PRO A 134 -5.37 28.42 7.67
C PRO A 134 -4.86 29.74 7.04
N ARG A 135 -4.06 30.52 7.78
CA ARG A 135 -3.50 31.77 7.27
C ARG A 135 -2.49 31.57 6.15
N ALA A 136 -1.61 30.55 6.30
CA ALA A 136 -0.64 30.23 5.25
C ALA A 136 -1.33 29.73 3.96
N ASP A 137 -2.45 29.03 4.09
CA ASP A 137 -3.22 28.58 2.93
C ASP A 137 -3.93 29.75 2.24
N ASP A 138 -4.45 30.72 2.98
CA ASP A 138 -5.03 31.94 2.42
C ASP A 138 -3.98 32.78 1.68
N PHE A 139 -2.80 33.00 2.25
CA PHE A 139 -1.70 33.69 1.58
C PHE A 139 -1.27 33.00 0.28
N LYS A 140 -1.20 31.68 0.27
CA LYS A 140 -0.88 30.93 -0.96
C LYS A 140 -1.94 31.07 -2.04
N ARG A 141 -3.21 31.11 -1.67
CA ARG A 141 -4.32 31.35 -2.60
C ARG A 141 -4.22 32.76 -3.22
N GLU A 142 -4.00 33.77 -2.40
CA GLU A 142 -3.84 35.16 -2.86
C GLU A 142 -2.62 35.31 -3.80
N GLU A 143 -1.49 34.70 -3.44
CA GLU A 143 -0.27 34.70 -4.28
C GLU A 143 -0.53 34.02 -5.63
N LEU A 144 -1.27 32.91 -5.63
CA LEU A 144 -1.60 32.17 -6.85
C LEU A 144 -2.56 32.95 -7.75
N GLU A 145 -3.51 33.67 -7.17
CA GLU A 145 -4.43 34.56 -7.90
C GLU A 145 -3.69 35.77 -8.52
N MET A 146 -2.78 36.38 -7.76
CA MET A 146 -1.95 37.47 -8.28
C MET A 146 -1.05 36.98 -9.43
N LYS A 147 -0.45 35.78 -9.30
CA LYS A 147 0.34 35.21 -10.40
C LYS A 147 -0.49 34.91 -11.65
N LYS A 148 -1.72 34.42 -11.49
CA LYS A 148 -2.63 34.20 -12.63
C LYS A 148 -3.00 35.52 -13.32
N LYS A 149 -3.34 36.57 -12.58
CA LYS A 149 -3.64 37.90 -13.15
C LYS A 149 -2.45 38.49 -13.90
N ALA A 150 -1.25 38.39 -13.32
CA ALA A 150 -0.02 38.86 -13.98
C ALA A 150 0.31 38.09 -15.29
N LEU A 151 0.00 36.79 -15.35
CA LEU A 151 0.15 35.99 -16.57
C LEU A 151 -0.89 36.35 -17.62
N GLU A 152 -2.11 36.68 -17.24
CA GLU A 152 -3.16 37.13 -18.15
C GLU A 152 -2.84 38.51 -18.74
N GLU A 153 -2.32 39.45 -17.93
CA GLU A 153 -1.91 40.77 -18.35
C GLU A 153 -0.67 40.76 -19.29
N ASN A 154 0.23 39.81 -19.15
CA ASN A 154 1.43 39.68 -20.01
C ASN A 154 1.19 38.96 -21.35
N ASN A 155 0.02 38.39 -21.58
CA ASN A 155 -0.35 37.71 -22.83
C ASN A 155 -1.10 38.62 -23.84
N TRP A 156 -1.04 39.95 -23.64
CA TRP A 156 -1.53 40.98 -24.58
C TRP A 156 -0.33 41.78 -25.15
#